data_88cb8b3d1a3ba7a72f6618de474ab7ed
#
_entry.id   88cb8b3d1a3ba7a72f6618de474ab7ed
#
_cell.length_a   1.000
_cell.length_b   1.000
_cell.length_c   1.000
_cell.angle_alpha   90.00
_cell.angle_beta   90.00
_cell.angle_gamma   90.00
#
_symmetry.space_group_name_H-M   'P 1'
#
loop_
_entity.id
_entity.type
_entity.pdbx_description
1 polymer ?
#
loop_
_entity_poly.entity_id
_entity_poly.type
_entity_poly.pdbx_seq_one_letter_code
_entity_poly.pdbx_strand_id
1 'polypeptide(L)'
;MPLNTLTLSKLSQRCSQESDRFFNRQEYDPSYCFELFRRAIIHRNQYAWELIYKQYQRLVMHWVERHALLAAADEEPDYFMNRAFEKMWRGLTPEKFEDFDDLKSLLRYLQMCTNSVIVDYMRRKEQATLAAQVEEQDVPGVGGGETAIEDRLFTRERRTDFWHWLHQQLNDDQEYKVIHSSFVLDLKPREIAAQFPESFHDVQEVYRIKERVINRLRRLDEVAEFIGEV
;
A
#
# COMPACT_ATOMS: atom_id res chain seq x y z
N MET A 1 -4.79 29.67 -15.32
CA MET A 1 -3.64 30.07 -14.46
C MET A 1 -2.77 28.83 -14.25
N PRO A 2 -1.46 28.91 -14.39
CA PRO A 2 -0.61 27.77 -14.14
C PRO A 2 -0.70 27.35 -12.65
N LEU A 3 -0.78 26.04 -12.40
CA LEU A 3 -0.98 25.48 -11.05
C LEU A 3 0.10 25.90 -10.04
N ASN A 4 1.32 26.09 -10.53
CA ASN A 4 2.47 26.48 -9.71
C ASN A 4 2.35 27.89 -9.08
N THR A 5 1.47 28.78 -9.60
CA THR A 5 1.25 30.13 -9.06
C THR A 5 0.17 30.18 -7.98
N LEU A 6 -0.59 29.11 -7.78
CA LEU A 6 -1.65 29.06 -6.77
C LEU A 6 -1.05 28.93 -5.36
N THR A 7 -1.62 29.64 -4.39
CA THR A 7 -1.31 29.42 -2.97
C THR A 7 -1.83 28.04 -2.52
N LEU A 8 -1.22 27.48 -1.48
CA LEU A 8 -1.67 26.17 -0.93
C LEU A 8 -3.14 26.18 -0.51
N SER A 9 -3.62 27.29 0.07
CA SER A 9 -5.02 27.44 0.46
C SER A 9 -5.97 27.38 -0.75
N LYS A 10 -5.65 28.09 -1.84
CA LYS A 10 -6.45 28.05 -3.07
C LYS A 10 -6.38 26.69 -3.74
N LEU A 11 -5.20 26.05 -3.72
CA LEU A 11 -5.00 24.73 -4.28
C LEU A 11 -5.83 23.68 -3.52
N SER A 12 -5.80 23.72 -2.19
CA SER A 12 -6.61 22.85 -1.34
C SER A 12 -8.12 23.06 -1.57
N GLN A 13 -8.56 24.31 -1.67
CA GLN A 13 -9.97 24.62 -1.96
C GLN A 13 -10.41 24.05 -3.31
N ARG A 14 -9.57 24.19 -4.35
CA ARG A 14 -9.85 23.61 -5.66
C ARG A 14 -9.85 22.09 -5.63
N CYS A 15 -8.86 21.47 -4.97
CA CYS A 15 -8.81 20.03 -4.79
C CYS A 15 -10.11 19.50 -4.13
N SER A 16 -10.61 20.18 -3.08
CA SER A 16 -11.86 19.79 -2.42
C SER A 16 -13.06 19.90 -3.37
N GLN A 17 -13.18 21.01 -4.12
CA GLN A 17 -14.25 21.19 -5.08
C GLN A 17 -14.25 20.11 -6.19
N GLU A 18 -13.08 19.77 -6.70
CA GLU A 18 -12.95 18.74 -7.73
C GLU A 18 -13.22 17.33 -7.16
N SER A 19 -12.85 17.08 -5.91
CA SER A 19 -13.21 15.84 -5.22
C SER A 19 -14.73 15.71 -5.04
N ASP A 20 -15.41 16.79 -4.67
CA ASP A 20 -16.88 16.80 -4.56
C ASP A 20 -17.55 16.53 -5.91
N ARG A 21 -17.03 17.08 -7.01
CA ARG A 21 -17.51 16.78 -8.36
C ARG A 21 -17.35 15.30 -8.71
N PHE A 22 -16.19 14.73 -8.39
CA PHE A 22 -15.94 13.29 -8.59
C PHE A 22 -16.99 12.44 -7.87
N PHE A 23 -17.27 12.71 -6.60
CA PHE A 23 -18.27 11.96 -5.83
C PHE A 23 -19.70 12.16 -6.37
N ASN A 24 -19.99 13.31 -6.96
CA ASN A 24 -21.27 13.60 -7.62
C ASN A 24 -21.33 13.10 -9.07
N ARG A 25 -20.33 12.30 -9.54
CA ARG A 25 -20.23 11.77 -10.91
C ARG A 25 -20.25 12.85 -12.00
N GLN A 26 -19.70 14.00 -11.69
CA GLN A 26 -19.52 15.13 -12.63
C GLN A 26 -18.10 15.07 -13.22
N GLU A 27 -17.91 15.80 -14.31
CA GLU A 27 -16.56 16.02 -14.85
C GLU A 27 -15.71 16.78 -13.83
N TYR A 28 -14.49 16.30 -13.57
CA TYR A 28 -13.59 16.83 -12.55
C TYR A 28 -12.14 16.90 -13.07
N ASP A 29 -11.35 17.79 -12.47
CA ASP A 29 -9.94 17.97 -12.76
C ASP A 29 -9.08 17.50 -11.57
N PRO A 30 -8.41 16.32 -11.66
CA PRO A 30 -7.57 15.79 -10.59
C PRO A 30 -6.26 16.55 -10.39
N SER A 31 -5.88 17.44 -11.31
CA SER A 31 -4.57 18.09 -11.33
C SER A 31 -4.31 18.99 -10.11
N TYR A 32 -5.35 19.58 -9.52
CA TYR A 32 -5.21 20.38 -8.29
C TYR A 32 -4.82 19.53 -7.08
N CYS A 33 -5.42 18.36 -6.94
CA CYS A 33 -5.08 17.44 -5.86
C CYS A 33 -3.70 16.83 -6.09
N PHE A 34 -3.36 16.46 -7.33
CA PHE A 34 -2.04 15.95 -7.67
C PHE A 34 -0.93 16.97 -7.38
N GLU A 35 -1.14 18.24 -7.75
CA GLU A 35 -0.20 19.33 -7.45
C GLU A 35 -0.03 19.55 -5.93
N LEU A 36 -1.11 19.36 -5.14
CA LEU A 36 -1.01 19.44 -3.69
C LEU A 36 -0.09 18.34 -3.13
N PHE A 37 -0.23 17.09 -3.63
CA PHE A 37 0.68 16.00 -3.29
C PHE A 37 2.11 16.31 -3.75
N ARG A 38 2.29 16.81 -4.96
CA ARG A 38 3.61 17.17 -5.49
C ARG A 38 4.32 18.15 -4.55
N ARG A 39 3.64 19.21 -4.13
CA ARG A 39 4.24 20.20 -3.21
C ARG A 39 4.53 19.61 -1.83
N ALA A 40 3.66 18.75 -1.33
CA ALA A 40 3.90 18.09 -0.07
C ALA A 40 5.15 17.21 -0.12
N ILE A 41 5.27 16.39 -1.16
CA ILE A 41 6.32 15.36 -1.24
C ILE A 41 7.63 15.95 -1.76
N ILE A 42 7.62 16.65 -2.91
CA ILE A 42 8.85 17.17 -3.54
C ILE A 42 9.52 18.23 -2.66
N HIS A 43 8.73 19.12 -2.05
CA HIS A 43 9.28 20.17 -1.19
C HIS A 43 9.24 19.84 0.30
N ARG A 44 8.84 18.62 0.66
CA ARG A 44 8.65 18.21 2.07
C ARG A 44 7.84 19.24 2.87
N ASN A 45 6.81 19.80 2.21
CA ASN A 45 6.00 20.86 2.80
C ASN A 45 4.94 20.26 3.74
N GLN A 46 5.16 20.40 5.04
CA GLN A 46 4.30 19.85 6.08
C GLN A 46 2.88 20.41 6.03
N TYR A 47 2.72 21.72 5.75
CA TYR A 47 1.39 22.32 5.66
C TYR A 47 0.59 21.76 4.46
N ALA A 48 1.24 21.54 3.32
CA ALA A 48 0.59 20.87 2.19
C ALA A 48 0.18 19.43 2.56
N TRP A 49 1.01 18.73 3.34
CA TRP A 49 0.69 17.38 3.83
C TRP A 49 -0.50 17.38 4.79
N GLU A 50 -0.61 18.34 5.70
CA GLU A 50 -1.78 18.51 6.57
C GLU A 50 -3.07 18.74 5.77
N LEU A 51 -3.00 19.49 4.66
CA LEU A 51 -4.14 19.69 3.76
C LEU A 51 -4.55 18.39 3.05
N ILE A 52 -3.58 17.57 2.63
CA ILE A 52 -3.82 16.23 2.07
C ILE A 52 -4.48 15.33 3.11
N TYR A 53 -3.94 15.30 4.34
CA TYR A 53 -4.54 14.53 5.42
C TYR A 53 -6.00 14.92 5.64
N LYS A 54 -6.31 16.20 5.77
CA LYS A 54 -7.67 16.72 5.94
C LYS A 54 -8.59 16.35 4.77
N GLN A 55 -8.06 16.38 3.54
CA GLN A 55 -8.82 16.06 2.34
C GLN A 55 -9.20 14.58 2.25
N TYR A 56 -8.28 13.68 2.62
CA TYR A 56 -8.43 12.25 2.36
C TYR A 56 -8.66 11.39 3.62
N GLN A 57 -8.66 11.95 4.84
CA GLN A 57 -8.88 11.20 6.08
C GLN A 57 -10.18 10.39 6.05
N ARG A 58 -11.30 10.96 5.53
CA ARG A 58 -12.58 10.25 5.43
C ARG A 58 -12.50 9.06 4.47
N LEU A 59 -11.79 9.22 3.37
CA LEU A 59 -11.60 8.15 2.38
C LEU A 59 -10.76 7.02 2.97
N VAL A 60 -9.67 7.34 3.65
CA VAL A 60 -8.81 6.35 4.33
C VAL A 60 -9.55 5.67 5.46
N MET A 61 -10.31 6.41 6.27
CA MET A 61 -11.17 5.86 7.31
C MET A 61 -12.16 4.85 6.75
N HIS A 62 -12.81 5.19 5.63
CA HIS A 62 -13.72 4.27 4.95
C HIS A 62 -13.02 2.97 4.50
N TRP A 63 -11.77 3.02 4.02
CA TRP A 63 -11.01 1.81 3.68
C TRP A 63 -10.65 0.99 4.92
N VAL A 64 -10.29 1.64 6.02
CA VAL A 64 -9.98 0.98 7.30
C VAL A 64 -11.21 0.26 7.83
N GLU A 65 -12.36 0.95 7.94
CA GLU A 65 -13.61 0.40 8.47
C GLU A 65 -14.14 -0.80 7.67
N ARG A 66 -13.87 -0.84 6.37
CA ARG A 66 -14.27 -1.96 5.50
C ARG A 66 -13.24 -3.08 5.41
N HIS A 67 -12.11 -2.95 6.08
CA HIS A 67 -11.09 -3.98 6.01
C HIS A 67 -11.49 -5.21 6.82
N ALA A 68 -11.44 -6.39 6.19
CA ALA A 68 -11.93 -7.64 6.77
C ALA A 68 -11.27 -8.01 8.12
N LEU A 69 -10.00 -7.63 8.32
CA LEU A 69 -9.26 -7.92 9.54
C LEU A 69 -9.49 -6.91 10.68
N LEU A 70 -10.20 -5.81 10.44
CA LEU A 70 -10.38 -4.77 11.46
C LEU A 70 -11.12 -5.29 12.69
N ALA A 71 -12.14 -6.13 12.50
CA ALA A 71 -12.93 -6.70 13.59
C ALA A 71 -12.12 -7.54 14.58
N ALA A 72 -10.95 -8.04 14.18
CA ALA A 72 -10.02 -8.80 15.01
C ALA A 72 -8.88 -7.95 15.59
N ALA A 73 -8.81 -6.66 15.27
CA ALA A 73 -7.84 -5.72 15.80
C ALA A 73 -8.25 -5.22 17.19
N ASP A 74 -7.26 -4.92 18.04
CA ASP A 74 -7.49 -4.32 19.37
C ASP A 74 -7.40 -2.79 19.34
N GLU A 75 -6.97 -2.22 18.21
CA GLU A 75 -6.78 -0.80 18.02
C GLU A 75 -7.96 -0.16 17.30
N GLU A 76 -8.23 1.10 17.60
CA GLU A 76 -9.29 1.88 16.99
C GLU A 76 -8.97 2.20 15.52
N PRO A 77 -9.97 2.40 14.65
CA PRO A 77 -9.79 2.73 13.23
C PRO A 77 -8.86 3.92 12.98
N ASP A 78 -8.94 4.95 13.84
CA ASP A 78 -8.08 6.14 13.78
C ASP A 78 -6.58 5.82 13.88
N TYR A 79 -6.21 4.80 14.66
CA TYR A 79 -4.84 4.33 14.74
C TYR A 79 -4.33 3.89 13.35
N PHE A 80 -5.09 3.06 12.66
CA PHE A 80 -4.70 2.55 11.33
C PHE A 80 -4.68 3.67 10.28
N MET A 81 -5.66 4.58 10.32
CA MET A 81 -5.70 5.74 9.44
C MET A 81 -4.44 6.60 9.59
N ASN A 82 -4.08 6.97 10.81
CA ASN A 82 -2.90 7.78 11.09
C ASN A 82 -1.61 7.08 10.65
N ARG A 83 -1.49 5.77 10.92
CA ARG A 83 -0.35 4.97 10.51
C ARG A 83 -0.23 4.82 8.98
N ALA A 84 -1.36 4.79 8.26
CA ALA A 84 -1.36 4.75 6.80
C ALA A 84 -0.76 6.03 6.19
N PHE A 85 -1.19 7.20 6.68
CA PHE A 85 -0.63 8.48 6.26
C PHE A 85 0.85 8.61 6.65
N GLU A 86 1.23 8.19 7.86
CA GLU A 86 2.63 8.17 8.28
C GLU A 86 3.48 7.27 7.38
N LYS A 87 2.98 6.06 7.04
CA LYS A 87 3.66 5.13 6.14
C LYS A 87 3.86 5.73 4.75
N MET A 88 2.82 6.36 4.19
CA MET A 88 2.92 7.06 2.92
C MET A 88 3.94 8.20 2.98
N TRP A 89 3.89 9.07 3.99
CA TRP A 89 4.80 10.19 4.17
C TRP A 89 6.27 9.78 4.23
N ARG A 90 6.54 8.70 4.96
CA ARG A 90 7.90 8.16 5.10
C ARG A 90 8.37 7.42 3.85
N GLY A 91 7.47 6.67 3.23
CA GLY A 91 7.79 5.79 2.10
C GLY A 91 7.86 6.49 0.75
N LEU A 92 7.13 7.60 0.58
CA LEU A 92 7.08 8.34 -0.66
C LEU A 92 8.13 9.46 -0.64
N THR A 93 9.29 9.18 -1.24
CA THR A 93 10.37 10.15 -1.43
C THR A 93 10.13 11.00 -2.69
N PRO A 94 10.81 12.16 -2.85
CA PRO A 94 10.74 12.95 -4.07
C PRO A 94 11.04 12.14 -5.34
N GLU A 95 12.04 11.26 -5.29
CA GLU A 95 12.44 10.40 -6.41
C GLU A 95 11.33 9.41 -6.78
N LYS A 96 10.69 8.80 -5.77
CA LYS A 96 9.57 7.88 -5.98
C LYS A 96 8.30 8.58 -6.42
N PHE A 97 8.16 9.87 -6.16
CA PHE A 97 7.00 10.63 -6.61
C PHE A 97 6.98 10.77 -8.13
N GLU A 98 8.13 10.78 -8.78
CA GLU A 98 8.25 10.85 -10.24
C GLU A 98 7.68 9.62 -10.97
N ASP A 99 7.51 8.49 -10.25
CA ASP A 99 6.88 7.27 -10.78
C ASP A 99 5.34 7.35 -10.83
N PHE A 100 4.74 8.44 -10.35
CA PHE A 100 3.29 8.62 -10.32
C PHE A 100 2.82 9.63 -11.37
N ASP A 101 2.06 9.15 -12.33
CA ASP A 101 1.56 9.97 -13.43
C ASP A 101 0.29 10.76 -13.08
N ASP A 102 -0.49 10.28 -12.10
CA ASP A 102 -1.80 10.83 -11.79
C ASP A 102 -2.20 10.70 -10.30
N LEU A 103 -3.28 11.40 -9.93
CA LEU A 103 -3.86 11.34 -8.60
C LEU A 103 -4.34 9.93 -8.24
N LYS A 104 -4.84 9.17 -9.21
CA LYS A 104 -5.39 7.82 -8.99
C LYS A 104 -4.30 6.87 -8.51
N SER A 105 -3.11 6.92 -9.10
CA SER A 105 -1.96 6.12 -8.69
C SER A 105 -1.48 6.46 -7.27
N LEU A 106 -1.47 7.76 -6.90
CA LEU A 106 -1.17 8.21 -5.54
C LEU A 106 -2.19 7.71 -4.50
N LEU A 107 -3.48 7.79 -4.81
CA LEU A 107 -4.52 7.30 -3.92
C LEU A 107 -4.50 5.77 -3.78
N ARG A 108 -4.14 5.04 -4.83
CA ARG A 108 -3.89 3.59 -4.75
C ARG A 108 -2.70 3.28 -3.84
N TYR A 109 -1.63 4.05 -3.94
CA TYR A 109 -0.48 3.90 -3.04
C TYR A 109 -0.88 4.16 -1.58
N LEU A 110 -1.72 5.17 -1.31
CA LEU A 110 -2.26 5.41 0.03
C LEU A 110 -3.14 4.25 0.51
N GLN A 111 -3.96 3.68 -0.37
CA GLN A 111 -4.76 2.49 -0.06
C GLN A 111 -3.88 1.26 0.25
N MET A 112 -2.80 1.06 -0.49
CA MET A 112 -1.80 0.03 -0.19
C MET A 112 -1.16 0.25 1.19
N CYS A 113 -0.81 1.49 1.52
CA CYS A 113 -0.29 1.82 2.85
C CYS A 113 -1.30 1.45 3.94
N THR A 114 -2.60 1.70 3.71
CA THR A 114 -3.68 1.34 4.63
C THR A 114 -3.77 -0.17 4.84
N ASN A 115 -3.87 -0.95 3.75
CA ASN A 115 -3.91 -2.41 3.83
C ASN A 115 -2.67 -2.98 4.52
N SER A 116 -1.48 -2.50 4.13
CA SER A 116 -0.23 -2.97 4.70
C SER A 116 -0.12 -2.70 6.20
N VAL A 117 -0.60 -1.56 6.69
CA VAL A 117 -0.57 -1.22 8.12
C VAL A 117 -1.45 -2.18 8.92
N ILE A 118 -2.64 -2.51 8.42
CA ILE A 118 -3.58 -3.41 9.10
C ILE A 118 -3.01 -4.84 9.11
N VAL A 119 -2.53 -5.33 7.96
CA VAL A 119 -1.94 -6.66 7.84
C VAL A 119 -0.68 -6.79 8.71
N ASP A 120 0.21 -5.78 8.68
CA ASP A 120 1.44 -5.76 9.49
C ASP A 120 1.12 -5.73 11.02
N TYR A 121 0.01 -5.08 11.40
CA TYR A 121 -0.48 -5.11 12.79
C TYR A 121 -0.98 -6.49 13.17
N MET A 122 -1.84 -7.11 12.37
CA MET A 122 -2.41 -8.43 12.65
C MET A 122 -1.33 -9.51 12.74
N ARG A 123 -0.36 -9.49 11.84
CA ARG A 123 0.78 -10.39 11.88
C ARG A 123 1.59 -10.26 13.18
N ARG A 124 1.84 -9.03 13.64
CA ARG A 124 2.54 -8.79 14.92
C ARG A 124 1.72 -9.26 16.12
N LYS A 125 0.39 -9.03 16.10
CA LYS A 125 -0.51 -9.50 17.14
C LYS A 125 -0.48 -11.03 17.24
N GLU A 126 -0.55 -11.73 16.12
CA GLU A 126 -0.47 -13.19 16.05
C GLU A 126 0.87 -13.70 16.60
N GLN A 127 1.99 -13.11 16.17
CA GLN A 127 3.31 -13.46 16.69
C GLN A 127 3.44 -13.24 18.20
N ALA A 128 2.90 -12.12 18.71
CA ALA A 128 2.90 -11.83 20.15
C ALA A 128 2.06 -12.86 20.94
N THR A 129 0.92 -13.28 20.39
CA THR A 129 0.07 -14.31 21.01
C THR A 129 0.77 -15.67 21.05
N LEU A 130 1.45 -16.05 19.97
CA LEU A 130 2.23 -17.29 19.92
C LEU A 130 3.41 -17.26 20.90
N ALA A 131 4.13 -16.13 20.99
CA ALA A 131 5.23 -15.96 21.94
C ALA A 131 4.75 -16.08 23.40
N ALA A 132 3.61 -15.45 23.74
CA ALA A 132 3.03 -15.55 25.08
C ALA A 132 2.61 -16.99 25.46
N GLN A 133 2.13 -17.78 24.50
CA GLN A 133 1.80 -19.19 24.70
C GLN A 133 3.04 -20.06 24.90
N VAL A 134 4.19 -19.67 24.38
CA VAL A 134 5.47 -20.38 24.59
C VAL A 134 6.08 -20.04 25.95
N GLU A 135 5.86 -18.82 26.46
CA GLU A 135 6.35 -18.37 27.77
C GLU A 135 5.61 -19.01 28.96
N GLU A 136 4.40 -19.52 28.76
CA GLU A 136 3.70 -20.32 29.80
C GLU A 136 4.33 -21.71 30.03
N GLN A 137 5.29 -22.14 29.21
CA GLN A 137 6.07 -23.36 29.38
C GLN A 137 7.53 -23.06 29.72
N ASP A 138 7.77 -22.63 30.97
CA ASP A 138 9.08 -22.54 31.66
C ASP A 138 10.33 -22.26 30.80
N VAL A 139 10.86 -21.00 30.83
CA VAL A 139 12.29 -20.69 31.03
C VAL A 139 12.49 -19.21 31.43
N PRO A 140 13.34 -18.87 32.42
CA PRO A 140 13.51 -17.50 32.89
C PRO A 140 14.56 -16.70 32.08
N GLY A 141 14.16 -15.50 31.68
CA GLY A 141 14.98 -14.33 31.55
C GLY A 141 15.95 -14.23 30.38
N VAL A 142 15.76 -13.19 29.54
CA VAL A 142 16.75 -12.10 29.29
C VAL A 142 16.13 -11.04 28.36
N GLY A 143 16.43 -9.78 28.63
CA GLY A 143 15.86 -8.56 28.08
C GLY A 143 15.86 -8.40 26.55
N GLY A 144 14.78 -7.83 26.07
CA GLY A 144 14.54 -7.61 24.65
C GLY A 144 14.29 -6.14 24.31
N GLY A 145 15.34 -5.37 24.09
CA GLY A 145 15.27 -4.00 23.59
C GLY A 145 15.92 -3.76 22.21
N GLU A 146 16.75 -4.69 21.74
CA GLU A 146 17.51 -4.55 20.50
C GLU A 146 16.90 -5.25 19.27
N THR A 147 16.10 -6.31 19.50
CA THR A 147 15.48 -7.12 18.43
C THR A 147 14.47 -6.37 17.54
N ALA A 148 13.84 -5.30 18.03
CA ALA A 148 12.82 -4.57 17.25
C ALA A 148 13.37 -3.73 16.08
N ILE A 149 14.64 -3.34 16.13
CA ILE A 149 15.29 -2.56 15.06
C ILE A 149 15.91 -3.52 14.03
N GLU A 150 16.54 -4.58 14.49
CA GLU A 150 17.09 -5.64 13.65
C GLU A 150 15.99 -6.37 12.87
N ASP A 151 14.87 -6.70 13.50
CA ASP A 151 13.70 -7.29 12.84
C ASP A 151 13.10 -6.37 11.74
N ARG A 152 13.12 -5.04 11.96
CA ARG A 152 12.64 -4.07 10.94
C ARG A 152 13.57 -3.98 9.73
N LEU A 153 14.87 -4.04 9.92
CA LEU A 153 15.87 -4.06 8.86
C LEU A 153 15.81 -5.42 8.13
N PHE A 154 15.77 -6.50 8.86
CA PHE A 154 15.69 -7.86 8.33
C PHE A 154 14.41 -8.10 7.51
N THR A 155 13.26 -7.56 7.95
CA THR A 155 11.99 -7.64 7.21
C THR A 155 12.02 -6.81 5.93
N ARG A 156 12.75 -5.69 5.91
CA ARG A 156 12.89 -4.83 4.73
C ARG A 156 13.81 -5.47 3.69
N GLU A 157 14.93 -6.00 4.10
CA GLU A 157 15.88 -6.73 3.24
C GLU A 157 15.20 -7.99 2.68
N ARG A 158 14.60 -8.84 3.52
CA ARG A 158 13.84 -10.02 3.07
C ARG A 158 12.74 -9.68 2.07
N ARG A 159 12.06 -8.56 2.23
CA ARG A 159 11.02 -8.12 1.28
C ARG A 159 11.63 -7.73 -0.05
N THR A 160 12.75 -7.00 -0.05
CA THR A 160 13.47 -6.63 -1.26
C THR A 160 14.01 -7.87 -1.96
N ASP A 161 14.59 -8.80 -1.20
CA ASP A 161 15.12 -10.06 -1.70
C ASP A 161 14.00 -10.95 -2.26
N PHE A 162 12.87 -11.03 -1.55
CA PHE A 162 11.67 -11.73 -2.03
C PHE A 162 11.16 -11.16 -3.37
N TRP A 163 11.03 -9.85 -3.49
CA TRP A 163 10.58 -9.24 -4.75
C TRP A 163 11.60 -9.40 -5.87
N HIS A 164 12.89 -9.31 -5.58
CA HIS A 164 13.94 -9.56 -6.54
C HIS A 164 13.94 -11.02 -7.00
N TRP A 165 13.87 -11.96 -6.06
CA TRP A 165 13.71 -13.38 -6.36
C TRP A 165 12.42 -13.66 -7.15
N LEU A 166 11.28 -13.13 -6.71
CA LEU A 166 10.00 -13.31 -7.40
C LEU A 166 10.06 -12.82 -8.84
N HIS A 167 10.70 -11.66 -9.07
CA HIS A 167 10.88 -11.12 -10.41
C HIS A 167 11.67 -12.07 -11.32
N GLN A 168 12.65 -12.79 -10.78
CA GLN A 168 13.43 -13.79 -11.52
C GLN A 168 12.61 -15.06 -11.85
N GLN A 169 11.52 -15.33 -11.09
CA GLN A 169 10.64 -16.47 -11.31
C GLN A 169 9.51 -16.18 -12.32
N LEU A 170 9.35 -14.93 -12.75
CA LEU A 170 8.33 -14.54 -13.74
C LEU A 170 8.92 -14.66 -15.15
N ASN A 171 8.17 -15.32 -16.05
CA ASN A 171 8.66 -15.67 -17.38
C ASN A 171 8.51 -14.54 -18.39
N ASP A 172 7.53 -13.65 -18.20
CA ASP A 172 7.20 -12.61 -19.15
C ASP A 172 6.56 -11.37 -18.46
N ASP A 173 6.41 -10.32 -19.25
CA ASP A 173 5.82 -9.05 -18.81
C ASP A 173 4.34 -9.17 -18.41
N GLN A 174 3.59 -10.10 -19.00
CA GLN A 174 2.20 -10.35 -18.62
C GLN A 174 2.11 -10.96 -17.21
N GLU A 175 2.96 -11.94 -16.88
CA GLU A 175 3.06 -12.50 -15.54
C GLU A 175 3.45 -11.43 -14.52
N TYR A 176 4.44 -10.59 -14.85
CA TYR A 176 4.84 -9.47 -14.00
C TYR A 176 3.66 -8.50 -13.75
N LYS A 177 3.00 -8.04 -14.82
CA LYS A 177 1.84 -7.15 -14.73
C LYS A 177 0.73 -7.73 -13.85
N VAL A 178 0.39 -9.02 -14.03
CA VAL A 178 -0.65 -9.69 -13.25
C VAL A 178 -0.26 -9.80 -11.77
N ILE A 179 0.95 -10.27 -11.47
CA ILE A 179 1.41 -10.48 -10.09
C ILE A 179 1.61 -9.14 -9.39
N HIS A 180 2.32 -8.21 -10.00
CA HIS A 180 2.52 -6.87 -9.44
C HIS A 180 1.18 -6.17 -9.20
N SER A 181 0.29 -6.15 -10.19
CA SER A 181 -1.01 -5.49 -10.06
C SER A 181 -1.91 -6.16 -9.04
N SER A 182 -1.88 -7.51 -8.93
CA SER A 182 -2.70 -8.23 -7.96
C SER A 182 -2.21 -8.11 -6.53
N PHE A 183 -0.89 -8.15 -6.29
CA PHE A 183 -0.32 -8.28 -4.94
C PHE A 183 0.36 -7.02 -4.42
N VAL A 184 0.78 -6.12 -5.30
CA VAL A 184 1.36 -4.82 -4.94
C VAL A 184 0.33 -3.71 -5.04
N LEU A 185 -0.49 -3.70 -6.12
CA LEU A 185 -1.50 -2.67 -6.37
C LEU A 185 -2.91 -3.08 -5.91
N ASP A 186 -3.10 -4.31 -5.42
CA ASP A 186 -4.39 -4.89 -4.98
C ASP A 186 -5.52 -4.73 -6.01
N LEU A 187 -5.17 -4.85 -7.30
CA LEU A 187 -6.12 -4.73 -8.38
C LEU A 187 -6.87 -6.05 -8.59
N LYS A 188 -8.18 -5.93 -8.80
CA LYS A 188 -8.99 -7.07 -9.23
C LYS A 188 -8.69 -7.44 -10.68
N PRO A 189 -8.84 -8.70 -11.08
CA PRO A 189 -8.58 -9.13 -12.46
C PRO A 189 -9.29 -8.30 -13.55
N ARG A 190 -10.50 -7.79 -13.26
CA ARG A 190 -11.22 -6.89 -14.17
C ARG A 190 -10.54 -5.54 -14.35
N GLU A 191 -9.95 -5.01 -13.27
CA GLU A 191 -9.23 -3.74 -13.28
C GLU A 191 -7.89 -3.89 -14.01
N ILE A 192 -7.21 -5.03 -13.83
CA ILE A 192 -5.97 -5.36 -14.53
C ILE A 192 -6.23 -5.47 -16.04
N ALA A 193 -7.25 -6.21 -16.48
CA ALA A 193 -7.60 -6.31 -17.88
C ALA A 193 -7.99 -4.95 -18.49
N ALA A 194 -8.70 -4.11 -17.73
CA ALA A 194 -9.08 -2.76 -18.17
C ALA A 194 -7.90 -1.78 -18.21
N GLN A 195 -6.88 -1.97 -17.36
CA GLN A 195 -5.71 -1.10 -17.30
C GLN A 195 -4.68 -1.42 -18.39
N PHE A 196 -4.59 -2.69 -18.82
CA PHE A 196 -3.63 -3.18 -19.81
C PHE A 196 -4.32 -3.89 -20.98
N PRO A 197 -5.19 -3.18 -21.75
CA PRO A 197 -5.96 -3.80 -22.82
C PRO A 197 -5.09 -4.33 -23.97
N GLU A 198 -3.88 -3.79 -24.13
CA GLU A 198 -2.88 -4.26 -25.09
C GLU A 198 -2.18 -5.56 -24.66
N SER A 199 -2.23 -5.88 -23.37
CA SER A 199 -1.56 -7.05 -22.79
C SER A 199 -2.50 -8.21 -22.51
N PHE A 200 -3.81 -7.95 -22.33
CA PHE A 200 -4.81 -8.95 -21.97
C PHE A 200 -6.06 -8.80 -22.82
N HIS A 201 -6.47 -9.90 -23.48
CA HIS A 201 -7.67 -9.90 -24.33
C HIS A 201 -8.95 -9.90 -23.51
N ASP A 202 -8.94 -10.56 -22.35
CA ASP A 202 -10.09 -10.66 -21.46
C ASP A 202 -9.68 -10.87 -19.99
N VAL A 203 -10.68 -10.79 -19.13
CA VAL A 203 -10.50 -11.00 -17.68
C VAL A 203 -10.12 -12.44 -17.35
N GLN A 204 -10.56 -13.41 -18.17
CA GLN A 204 -10.27 -14.84 -17.97
C GLN A 204 -8.78 -15.13 -18.19
N GLU A 205 -8.14 -14.39 -19.09
CA GLU A 205 -6.70 -14.51 -19.33
C GLU A 205 -5.90 -14.07 -18.08
N VAL A 206 -6.30 -12.98 -17.45
CA VAL A 206 -5.69 -12.52 -16.19
C VAL A 206 -5.84 -13.56 -15.07
N TYR A 207 -7.03 -14.19 -14.95
CA TYR A 207 -7.24 -15.28 -13.98
C TYR A 207 -6.34 -16.48 -14.27
N ARG A 208 -6.25 -16.93 -15.52
CA ARG A 208 -5.41 -18.08 -15.93
C ARG A 208 -3.93 -17.83 -15.66
N ILE A 209 -3.45 -16.63 -15.98
CA ILE A 209 -2.04 -16.25 -15.72
C ILE A 209 -1.78 -16.24 -14.21
N LYS A 210 -2.64 -15.58 -13.43
CA LYS A 210 -2.52 -15.51 -11.98
C LYS A 210 -2.47 -16.91 -11.35
N GLU A 211 -3.38 -17.79 -11.70
CA GLU A 211 -3.44 -19.15 -11.18
C GLU A 211 -2.22 -19.98 -11.60
N ARG A 212 -1.80 -19.89 -12.86
CA ARG A 212 -0.59 -20.55 -13.37
C ARG A 212 0.66 -20.14 -12.58
N VAL A 213 0.86 -18.84 -12.37
CA VAL A 213 2.02 -18.33 -11.63
C VAL A 213 1.97 -18.76 -10.17
N ILE A 214 0.84 -18.63 -9.49
CA ILE A 214 0.69 -19.03 -8.09
C ILE A 214 0.95 -20.53 -7.93
N ASN A 215 0.40 -21.38 -8.82
CA ASN A 215 0.60 -22.82 -8.76
C ASN A 215 2.05 -23.23 -9.07
N ARG A 216 2.76 -22.47 -9.92
CA ARG A 216 4.20 -22.65 -10.16
C ARG A 216 5.00 -22.28 -8.91
N LEU A 217 4.76 -21.11 -8.33
CA LEU A 217 5.47 -20.61 -7.15
C LEU A 217 5.28 -21.53 -5.93
N ARG A 218 4.09 -22.08 -5.71
CA ARG A 218 3.81 -23.03 -4.62
C ARG A 218 4.63 -24.32 -4.68
N ARG A 219 5.18 -24.67 -5.83
CA ARG A 219 6.01 -25.88 -6.01
C ARG A 219 7.49 -25.63 -5.79
N LEU A 220 7.89 -24.40 -5.55
CA LEU A 220 9.27 -24.04 -5.27
C LEU A 220 9.51 -24.09 -3.77
N ASP A 221 10.46 -24.95 -3.35
CA ASP A 221 10.81 -25.12 -1.93
C ASP A 221 11.34 -23.81 -1.31
N GLU A 222 11.95 -22.95 -2.13
CA GLU A 222 12.46 -21.63 -1.74
C GLU A 222 11.35 -20.67 -1.26
N VAL A 223 10.10 -20.87 -1.66
CA VAL A 223 8.96 -20.06 -1.16
C VAL A 223 8.77 -20.28 0.35
N ALA A 224 9.03 -21.49 0.85
CA ALA A 224 8.94 -21.81 2.27
C ALA A 224 9.95 -21.00 3.11
N GLU A 225 11.15 -20.74 2.58
CA GLU A 225 12.19 -19.93 3.25
C GLU A 225 11.76 -18.46 3.41
N PHE A 226 11.01 -17.91 2.44
CA PHE A 226 10.51 -16.52 2.49
C PHE A 226 9.23 -16.37 3.32
N ILE A 227 8.40 -17.42 3.41
CA ILE A 227 7.12 -17.39 4.14
C ILE A 227 7.36 -17.69 5.62
N GLY A 228 8.51 -18.28 5.98
CA GLY A 228 8.81 -18.81 7.31
C GLY A 228 8.11 -20.15 7.50
N GLU A 229 8.81 -21.13 8.01
CA GLU A 229 8.20 -22.39 8.44
C GLU A 229 7.06 -22.09 9.42
N VAL A 230 5.85 -22.49 9.05
CA VAL A 230 4.68 -22.53 9.94
C VAL A 230 4.84 -23.67 10.91
#